data_bf8494a4e24f964b475ea35c5573d79d
#
_entry.id   bf8494a4e24f964b475ea35c5573d79d
#
_cell.length_a   1.000
_cell.length_b   1.000
_cell.length_c   1.000
_cell.angle_alpha   90.00
_cell.angle_beta   90.00
_cell.angle_gamma   90.00
#
_symmetry.space_group_name_H-M   'P 1'
#
loop_
_entity.id
_entity.type
_entity.pdbx_description
1 polymer ?
#
loop_
_entity_poly.entity_id
_entity_poly.type
_entity_poly.pdbx_seq_one_letter_code
_entity_poly.pdbx_strand_id
1 'polypeptide(L)'
;SLQGKGRKSSPRKRKKKSDSDLPPPKVCHHKLEGLEKGQTCPDCEQGKVYKTEPASFIRITGQAPLSVEKHIMEQLRCNLCGNLFTASLPEDVSKDGVRQQKYGYSARSIMAISKFYMGNPYYRQENLQSFLNVPVTASTIYDQCALLADDALPVFDYLKHYAANANHFNIDDTTNRILTETSVEKPNRNSKGTRQRTGIYTSCLLASHDDKTEVALFKTNIGHSGEWI
;
A
#
# COMPACT_ATOMS: atom_id res chain seq x y z
N SER A 1 30.87 38.79 -19.86
CA SER A 1 31.26 37.53 -19.21
C SER A 1 30.65 37.48 -17.80
N LEU A 2 29.57 36.71 -17.66
CA LEU A 2 28.93 36.42 -16.35
C LEU A 2 29.33 35.01 -15.95
N GLN A 3 30.26 34.86 -15.03
CA GLN A 3 30.64 33.61 -14.43
C GLN A 3 29.60 33.25 -13.33
N GLY A 4 28.77 32.26 -13.60
CA GLY A 4 27.87 31.64 -12.60
C GLY A 4 28.69 30.82 -11.61
N LYS A 5 28.73 31.24 -10.33
CA LYS A 5 29.28 30.43 -9.24
C LYS A 5 28.34 29.23 -8.94
N GLY A 6 28.71 28.05 -9.40
CA GLY A 6 28.03 26.79 -9.05
C GLY A 6 28.15 26.54 -7.55
N ARG A 7 27.00 26.49 -6.85
CA ARG A 7 26.92 26.00 -5.47
C ARG A 7 27.19 24.49 -5.47
N LYS A 8 28.36 24.07 -4.97
CA LYS A 8 28.66 22.67 -4.66
C LYS A 8 27.81 22.28 -3.45
N SER A 9 26.77 21.47 -3.68
CA SER A 9 26.04 20.81 -2.60
C SER A 9 26.94 19.72 -2.01
N SER A 10 27.26 19.83 -0.71
CA SER A 10 27.96 18.77 0.03
C SER A 10 27.05 17.53 0.09
N PRO A 11 27.61 16.31 -0.07
CA PRO A 11 26.82 15.09 0.02
C PRO A 11 26.23 14.95 1.44
N ARG A 12 24.91 14.95 1.55
CA ARG A 12 24.21 14.65 2.80
C ARG A 12 24.62 13.25 3.24
N LYS A 13 25.38 13.12 4.34
CA LYS A 13 25.65 11.84 5.00
C LYS A 13 24.33 11.19 5.38
N ARG A 14 23.94 10.12 4.69
CA ARG A 14 22.82 9.27 5.10
C ARG A 14 23.14 8.70 6.48
N LYS A 15 22.34 9.02 7.51
CA LYS A 15 22.40 8.33 8.79
C LYS A 15 22.13 6.84 8.53
N LYS A 16 23.04 5.96 8.95
CA LYS A 16 22.76 4.52 8.99
C LYS A 16 21.59 4.33 9.95
N LYS A 17 20.51 3.71 9.47
CA LYS A 17 19.41 3.28 10.35
C LYS A 17 19.96 2.26 11.31
N SER A 18 19.67 2.41 12.60
CA SER A 18 20.03 1.44 13.62
C SER A 18 19.01 0.29 13.64
N ASP A 19 19.38 -0.85 14.21
CA ASP A 19 18.46 -1.99 14.34
C ASP A 19 17.22 -1.65 15.20
N SER A 20 17.30 -0.58 16.01
CA SER A 20 16.17 -0.04 16.76
C SER A 20 15.06 0.59 15.90
N ASP A 21 15.33 0.91 14.64
CA ASP A 21 14.36 1.49 13.71
C ASP A 21 13.52 0.43 12.98
N LEU A 22 13.77 -0.85 13.24
CA LEU A 22 13.00 -1.96 12.69
C LEU A 22 11.68 -2.17 13.47
N PRO A 23 10.60 -2.59 12.81
CA PRO A 23 9.39 -3.01 13.52
C PRO A 23 9.72 -4.18 14.44
N PRO A 24 8.95 -4.39 15.55
CA PRO A 24 9.20 -5.45 16.48
C PRO A 24 9.23 -6.81 15.75
N PRO A 25 10.39 -7.51 15.77
CA PRO A 25 10.55 -8.76 15.04
C PRO A 25 9.82 -9.90 15.76
N LYS A 26 9.41 -10.92 15.01
CA LYS A 26 9.02 -12.19 15.61
C LYS A 26 10.23 -12.82 16.26
N VAL A 27 10.20 -12.97 17.60
CA VAL A 27 11.30 -13.54 18.36
C VAL A 27 11.21 -15.07 18.34
N CYS A 28 12.25 -15.72 17.84
CA CYS A 28 12.38 -17.17 17.87
C CYS A 28 13.51 -17.54 18.84
N HIS A 29 13.21 -18.37 19.83
CA HIS A 29 14.19 -18.86 20.79
C HIS A 29 14.72 -20.22 20.36
N HIS A 30 16.03 -20.34 20.23
CA HIS A 30 16.71 -21.60 19.97
C HIS A 30 17.44 -22.05 21.24
N LYS A 31 17.26 -23.29 21.63
CA LYS A 31 17.99 -23.91 22.74
C LYS A 31 19.27 -24.55 22.20
N LEU A 32 20.31 -24.51 23.00
CA LEU A 32 21.53 -25.26 22.71
C LEU A 32 21.24 -26.74 22.97
N GLU A 33 21.45 -27.58 21.96
CA GLU A 33 21.29 -29.02 22.07
C GLU A 33 22.58 -29.67 22.53
N GLY A 34 22.48 -30.69 23.38
CA GLY A 34 23.61 -31.49 23.85
C GLY A 34 24.48 -30.88 24.97
N LEU A 35 24.18 -29.66 25.43
CA LEU A 35 24.91 -29.04 26.53
C LEU A 35 23.96 -28.29 27.49
N GLU A 36 23.97 -28.64 28.75
CA GLU A 36 23.10 -28.05 29.78
C GLU A 36 23.89 -27.25 30.83
N LYS A 37 23.20 -26.29 31.48
CA LYS A 37 23.77 -25.51 32.58
C LYS A 37 24.29 -26.41 33.68
N GLY A 38 25.55 -26.25 34.08
CA GLY A 38 26.21 -26.99 35.14
C GLY A 38 26.97 -28.24 34.65
N GLN A 39 26.84 -28.60 33.43
CA GLN A 39 27.67 -29.67 32.83
C GLN A 39 29.12 -29.25 32.70
N THR A 40 29.99 -30.25 32.62
CA THR A 40 31.43 -30.05 32.40
C THR A 40 31.66 -29.46 30.99
N CYS A 41 32.55 -28.48 30.89
CA CYS A 41 32.91 -27.86 29.63
C CYS A 41 33.54 -28.91 28.68
N PRO A 42 33.03 -29.12 27.49
CA PRO A 42 33.58 -30.10 26.55
C PRO A 42 34.96 -29.76 25.99
N ASP A 43 35.34 -28.46 26.02
CA ASP A 43 36.62 -28.00 25.49
C ASP A 43 37.79 -28.14 26.51
N CYS A 44 37.54 -27.78 27.77
CA CYS A 44 38.61 -27.80 28.79
C CYS A 44 38.48 -28.94 29.77
N GLU A 45 37.35 -29.66 29.80
CA GLU A 45 37.00 -30.80 30.66
C GLU A 45 37.13 -30.55 32.19
N GLN A 46 37.45 -29.31 32.63
CA GLN A 46 37.69 -28.93 34.02
C GLN A 46 36.59 -27.98 34.55
N GLY A 47 36.13 -27.05 33.72
CA GLY A 47 35.16 -26.05 34.11
C GLY A 47 33.73 -26.55 33.94
N LYS A 48 32.76 -25.73 34.39
CA LYS A 48 31.32 -25.95 34.18
C LYS A 48 30.73 -24.81 33.38
N VAL A 49 29.75 -25.12 32.52
CA VAL A 49 29.08 -24.11 31.69
C VAL A 49 27.89 -23.48 32.40
N TYR A 50 27.74 -22.17 32.25
CA TYR A 50 26.67 -21.38 32.85
C TYR A 50 25.97 -20.52 31.78
N LYS A 51 24.72 -20.12 32.06
CA LYS A 51 24.00 -19.19 31.20
C LYS A 51 24.71 -17.82 31.19
N THR A 52 24.85 -17.29 30.00
CA THR A 52 25.31 -15.92 29.74
C THR A 52 24.24 -15.17 28.92
N GLU A 53 24.46 -13.92 28.57
CA GLU A 53 23.58 -13.18 27.68
C GLU A 53 23.45 -13.92 26.33
N PRO A 54 22.21 -14.11 25.84
CA PRO A 54 21.99 -14.81 24.59
C PRO A 54 22.55 -13.99 23.41
N ALA A 55 23.22 -14.65 22.49
CA ALA A 55 23.52 -14.05 21.21
C ALA A 55 22.24 -13.80 20.43
N SER A 56 22.15 -12.69 19.71
CA SER A 56 21.03 -12.36 18.85
C SER A 56 21.47 -12.15 17.42
N PHE A 57 20.61 -12.55 16.50
CA PHE A 57 20.82 -12.38 15.07
C PHE A 57 19.50 -11.93 14.43
N ILE A 58 19.52 -10.83 13.66
CA ILE A 58 18.37 -10.31 12.95
C ILE A 58 18.47 -10.76 11.49
N ARG A 59 17.45 -11.47 11.03
CA ARG A 59 17.32 -11.88 9.63
C ARG A 59 16.11 -11.22 8.99
N ILE A 60 16.36 -10.54 7.88
CA ILE A 60 15.29 -9.95 7.05
C ILE A 60 15.03 -10.92 5.88
N THR A 61 13.76 -11.34 5.75
CA THR A 61 13.32 -12.24 4.69
C THR A 61 12.27 -11.56 3.81
N GLY A 62 12.30 -11.83 2.51
CA GLY A 62 11.26 -11.39 1.58
C GLY A 62 9.97 -12.20 1.76
N GLN A 63 8.84 -11.53 1.56
CA GLN A 63 7.52 -12.16 1.53
C GLN A 63 6.80 -11.81 0.23
N ALA A 64 5.99 -12.73 -0.28
CA ALA A 64 5.12 -12.46 -1.42
C ALA A 64 4.07 -11.39 -1.04
N PRO A 65 3.76 -10.44 -1.95
CA PRO A 65 2.73 -9.43 -1.69
C PRO A 65 1.35 -10.02 -1.42
N LEU A 66 1.00 -11.11 -2.11
CA LEU A 66 -0.25 -11.86 -1.92
C LEU A 66 0.04 -13.31 -1.57
N SER A 67 -0.73 -13.86 -0.65
CA SER A 67 -0.74 -15.29 -0.30
C SER A 67 -2.14 -15.85 -0.50
N VAL A 68 -2.23 -17.18 -0.66
CA VAL A 68 -3.50 -17.88 -0.83
C VAL A 68 -3.69 -18.87 0.30
N GLU A 69 -4.83 -18.76 0.98
CA GLU A 69 -5.30 -19.74 1.96
C GLU A 69 -6.56 -20.40 1.45
N LYS A 70 -6.66 -21.73 1.63
CA LYS A 70 -7.83 -22.50 1.27
C LYS A 70 -8.52 -23.00 2.54
N HIS A 71 -9.70 -22.45 2.81
CA HIS A 71 -10.55 -22.93 3.90
C HIS A 71 -11.44 -24.05 3.41
N ILE A 72 -11.36 -25.23 4.07
CA ILE A 72 -12.20 -26.40 3.78
C ILE A 72 -13.20 -26.52 4.93
N MET A 73 -14.47 -26.30 4.62
CA MET A 73 -15.57 -26.38 5.58
C MET A 73 -16.23 -27.75 5.48
N GLU A 74 -16.32 -28.47 6.61
CA GLU A 74 -17.03 -29.73 6.68
C GLU A 74 -18.51 -29.51 6.36
N GLN A 75 -19.07 -30.43 5.60
CA GLN A 75 -20.51 -30.46 5.28
C GLN A 75 -21.12 -31.81 5.65
N LEU A 76 -22.24 -31.74 6.35
CA LEU A 76 -23.08 -32.92 6.67
C LEU A 76 -24.42 -32.78 5.98
N ARG A 77 -24.91 -33.87 5.44
CA ARG A 77 -26.22 -33.94 4.78
C ARG A 77 -27.15 -34.87 5.52
N CYS A 78 -28.37 -34.43 5.78
CA CYS A 78 -29.42 -35.31 6.30
C CYS A 78 -29.85 -36.31 5.22
N ASN A 79 -29.87 -37.58 5.56
CA ASN A 79 -30.27 -38.67 4.64
C ASN A 79 -31.78 -38.71 4.37
N LEU A 80 -32.61 -38.10 5.22
CA LEU A 80 -34.06 -38.08 5.06
C LEU A 80 -34.59 -36.84 4.36
N CYS A 81 -34.24 -35.66 4.84
CA CYS A 81 -34.73 -34.38 4.29
C CYS A 81 -33.76 -33.75 3.28
N GLY A 82 -32.52 -34.22 3.18
CA GLY A 82 -31.52 -33.70 2.24
C GLY A 82 -30.87 -32.37 2.66
N ASN A 83 -31.24 -31.81 3.80
CA ASN A 83 -30.65 -30.54 4.27
C ASN A 83 -29.15 -30.65 4.48
N LEU A 84 -28.42 -29.58 4.08
CA LEU A 84 -26.97 -29.43 4.23
C LEU A 84 -26.65 -28.56 5.43
N PHE A 85 -25.74 -29.03 6.26
CA PHE A 85 -25.14 -28.28 7.38
C PHE A 85 -23.68 -28.08 7.07
N THR A 86 -23.24 -26.81 7.01
CA THR A 86 -21.86 -26.45 6.66
C THR A 86 -21.20 -25.76 7.85
N ALA A 87 -19.96 -26.12 8.16
CA ALA A 87 -19.16 -25.46 9.16
C ALA A 87 -18.97 -23.96 8.80
N SER A 88 -19.00 -23.10 9.81
CA SER A 88 -18.76 -21.65 9.61
C SER A 88 -17.28 -21.36 9.43
N LEU A 89 -16.98 -20.32 8.66
CA LEU A 89 -15.64 -19.75 8.60
C LEU A 89 -15.26 -19.09 9.94
N PRO A 90 -13.97 -19.04 10.28
CA PRO A 90 -13.48 -18.23 11.39
C PRO A 90 -13.93 -16.77 11.27
N GLU A 91 -14.09 -16.10 12.41
CA GLU A 91 -14.64 -14.74 12.44
C GLU A 91 -13.76 -13.71 11.75
N ASP A 92 -12.45 -13.82 11.88
CA ASP A 92 -11.44 -13.01 11.21
C ASP A 92 -11.52 -13.11 9.69
N VAL A 93 -11.75 -14.33 9.17
CA VAL A 93 -11.90 -14.55 7.72
C VAL A 93 -13.28 -14.08 7.23
N SER A 94 -14.33 -14.31 7.99
CA SER A 94 -15.71 -13.98 7.60
C SER A 94 -15.97 -12.46 7.62
N LYS A 95 -15.18 -11.70 8.40
CA LYS A 95 -15.25 -10.23 8.52
C LYS A 95 -14.24 -9.52 7.61
N ASP A 96 -13.27 -10.24 7.03
CA ASP A 96 -12.27 -9.66 6.12
C ASP A 96 -12.83 -9.54 4.69
N GLY A 97 -13.37 -8.39 4.39
CA GLY A 97 -13.97 -8.08 3.11
C GLY A 97 -15.50 -8.19 3.08
N VAL A 98 -16.10 -7.81 1.95
CA VAL A 98 -17.53 -7.93 1.74
C VAL A 98 -17.86 -9.40 1.46
N ARG A 99 -18.86 -9.91 2.13
CA ARG A 99 -19.39 -11.29 2.07
C ARG A 99 -18.86 -12.17 0.93
N GLN A 100 -18.13 -13.24 1.27
CA GLN A 100 -17.64 -14.28 0.37
C GLN A 100 -16.69 -13.82 -0.76
N GLN A 101 -16.06 -12.65 -0.61
CA GLN A 101 -15.10 -12.22 -1.60
C GLN A 101 -13.77 -12.97 -1.43
N LYS A 102 -13.20 -13.31 -2.60
CA LYS A 102 -11.90 -13.98 -2.69
C LYS A 102 -10.75 -13.14 -2.16
N TYR A 103 -10.88 -11.81 -2.19
CA TYR A 103 -9.84 -10.85 -1.84
C TYR A 103 -10.22 -10.08 -0.58
N GLY A 104 -9.45 -10.28 0.49
CA GLY A 104 -9.60 -9.52 1.74
C GLY A 104 -9.11 -8.08 1.61
N TYR A 105 -9.37 -7.27 2.63
CA TYR A 105 -8.97 -5.85 2.66
C TYR A 105 -7.46 -5.66 2.55
N SER A 106 -6.65 -6.53 3.16
CA SER A 106 -5.19 -6.49 3.07
C SER A 106 -4.70 -6.69 1.64
N ALA A 107 -5.32 -7.62 0.88
CA ALA A 107 -4.98 -7.86 -0.52
C ALA A 107 -5.33 -6.65 -1.39
N ARG A 108 -6.50 -6.04 -1.21
CA ARG A 108 -6.92 -4.81 -1.91
C ARG A 108 -5.96 -3.66 -1.63
N SER A 109 -5.61 -3.47 -0.36
CA SER A 109 -4.69 -2.42 0.05
C SER A 109 -3.32 -2.55 -0.61
N ILE A 110 -2.75 -3.76 -0.66
CA ILE A 110 -1.45 -4.01 -1.31
C ILE A 110 -1.51 -3.77 -2.83
N MET A 111 -2.60 -4.14 -3.50
CA MET A 111 -2.81 -3.87 -4.93
C MET A 111 -2.87 -2.37 -5.20
N ALA A 112 -3.62 -1.62 -4.39
CA ALA A 112 -3.75 -0.17 -4.51
C ALA A 112 -2.44 0.56 -4.18
N ILE A 113 -1.74 0.21 -3.10
CA ILE A 113 -0.43 0.77 -2.75
C ILE A 113 0.57 0.52 -3.88
N SER A 114 0.60 -0.69 -4.44
CA SER A 114 1.45 -1.01 -5.58
C SER A 114 1.16 -0.13 -6.78
N LYS A 115 -0.11 0.16 -7.07
CA LYS A 115 -0.51 0.99 -8.21
C LYS A 115 -0.25 2.47 -7.97
N PHE A 116 -0.75 3.02 -6.88
CA PHE A 116 -0.84 4.47 -6.68
C PHE A 116 0.36 5.05 -5.94
N TYR A 117 0.94 4.32 -5.00
CA TYR A 117 2.11 4.77 -4.27
C TYR A 117 3.42 4.35 -4.93
N MET A 118 3.54 3.09 -5.35
CA MET A 118 4.75 2.58 -6.01
C MET A 118 4.79 2.87 -7.51
N GLY A 119 3.70 3.34 -8.12
CA GLY A 119 3.60 3.60 -9.56
C GLY A 119 3.66 2.33 -10.43
N ASN A 120 3.34 1.15 -9.87
CA ASN A 120 3.43 -0.12 -10.57
C ASN A 120 2.15 -0.37 -11.41
N PRO A 121 2.22 -0.40 -12.75
CA PRO A 121 1.05 -0.64 -13.60
C PRO A 121 0.39 -2.00 -13.34
N TYR A 122 -0.92 -2.11 -13.57
CA TYR A 122 -1.68 -3.33 -13.31
C TYR A 122 -1.10 -4.57 -14.01
N TYR A 123 -0.67 -4.46 -15.28
CA TYR A 123 -0.07 -5.57 -16.02
C TYR A 123 1.27 -6.04 -15.43
N ARG A 124 2.04 -5.16 -14.78
CA ARG A 124 3.27 -5.56 -14.08
C ARG A 124 2.97 -6.26 -12.77
N GLN A 125 1.91 -5.85 -12.07
CA GLN A 125 1.44 -6.56 -10.89
C GLN A 125 0.95 -7.96 -11.26
N GLU A 126 0.19 -8.11 -12.36
CA GLU A 126 -0.23 -9.41 -12.90
C GLU A 126 0.98 -10.30 -13.20
N ASN A 127 1.99 -9.78 -13.91
CA ASN A 127 3.21 -10.54 -14.22
C ASN A 127 3.96 -10.97 -12.95
N LEU A 128 4.10 -10.08 -11.98
CA LEU A 128 4.73 -10.40 -10.69
C LEU A 128 3.95 -11.48 -9.94
N GLN A 129 2.63 -11.36 -9.85
CA GLN A 129 1.79 -12.33 -9.16
C GLN A 129 1.80 -13.69 -9.86
N SER A 130 1.84 -13.72 -11.18
CA SER A 130 2.01 -14.96 -11.95
C SER A 130 3.35 -15.63 -11.67
N PHE A 131 4.44 -14.85 -11.58
CA PHE A 131 5.77 -15.35 -11.20
C PHE A 131 5.79 -15.92 -9.78
N LEU A 132 5.03 -15.33 -8.86
CA LEU A 132 4.91 -15.78 -7.46
C LEU A 132 3.89 -16.92 -7.27
N ASN A 133 3.36 -17.50 -8.34
CA ASN A 133 2.33 -18.57 -8.33
C ASN A 133 1.00 -18.18 -7.65
N VAL A 134 0.69 -16.91 -7.61
CA VAL A 134 -0.61 -16.36 -7.18
C VAL A 134 -1.21 -15.53 -8.33
N PRO A 135 -1.65 -16.16 -9.42
CA PRO A 135 -2.07 -15.44 -10.61
C PRO A 135 -3.33 -14.60 -10.34
N VAL A 136 -3.22 -13.30 -10.60
CA VAL A 136 -4.32 -12.33 -10.55
C VAL A 136 -4.23 -11.46 -11.78
N THR A 137 -5.32 -11.37 -12.55
CA THR A 137 -5.33 -10.59 -13.81
C THR A 137 -5.33 -9.08 -13.54
N ALA A 138 -4.81 -8.31 -14.49
CA ALA A 138 -4.78 -6.84 -14.43
C ALA A 138 -6.19 -6.24 -14.25
N SER A 139 -7.21 -6.81 -14.91
CA SER A 139 -8.61 -6.41 -14.74
C SER A 139 -9.11 -6.65 -13.32
N THR A 140 -8.82 -7.82 -12.75
CA THR A 140 -9.20 -8.12 -11.37
C THR A 140 -8.52 -7.15 -10.39
N ILE A 141 -7.24 -6.82 -10.59
CA ILE A 141 -6.52 -5.86 -9.74
C ILE A 141 -7.19 -4.48 -9.84
N TYR A 142 -7.56 -4.06 -11.05
CA TYR A 142 -8.31 -2.81 -11.25
C TYR A 142 -9.63 -2.81 -10.48
N ASP A 143 -10.44 -3.86 -10.61
CA ASP A 143 -11.74 -3.98 -9.93
C ASP A 143 -11.57 -3.94 -8.39
N GLN A 144 -10.55 -4.61 -7.85
CA GLN A 144 -10.28 -4.57 -6.40
C GLN A 144 -9.83 -3.18 -5.93
N CYS A 145 -9.07 -2.45 -6.75
CA CYS A 145 -8.70 -1.06 -6.45
C CYS A 145 -9.93 -0.13 -6.51
N ALA A 146 -10.86 -0.35 -7.44
CA ALA A 146 -12.10 0.43 -7.52
C ALA A 146 -12.96 0.23 -6.27
N LEU A 147 -13.16 -1.02 -5.83
CA LEU A 147 -13.89 -1.31 -4.59
C LEU A 147 -13.23 -0.65 -3.37
N LEU A 148 -11.90 -0.67 -3.27
CA LEU A 148 -11.20 0.02 -2.17
C LEU A 148 -11.38 1.54 -2.24
N ALA A 149 -11.43 2.12 -3.45
CA ALA A 149 -11.65 3.54 -3.63
C ALA A 149 -13.05 3.95 -3.11
N ASP A 150 -14.08 3.14 -3.40
CA ASP A 150 -15.43 3.37 -2.88
C ASP A 150 -15.46 3.29 -1.33
N ASP A 151 -14.80 2.28 -0.75
CA ASP A 151 -14.68 2.12 0.70
C ASP A 151 -13.91 3.30 1.36
N ALA A 152 -12.98 3.94 0.64
CA ALA A 152 -12.16 5.05 1.12
C ALA A 152 -12.80 6.44 0.95
N LEU A 153 -13.92 6.56 0.23
CA LEU A 153 -14.60 7.85 -0.01
C LEU A 153 -14.88 8.66 1.27
N PRO A 154 -15.39 8.08 2.38
CA PRO A 154 -15.63 8.85 3.60
C PRO A 154 -14.35 9.48 4.18
N VAL A 155 -13.21 8.78 4.07
CA VAL A 155 -11.91 9.30 4.51
C VAL A 155 -11.46 10.44 3.59
N PHE A 156 -11.63 10.29 2.29
CA PHE A 156 -11.31 11.33 1.32
C PHE A 156 -12.15 12.60 1.55
N ASP A 157 -13.44 12.47 1.81
CA ASP A 157 -14.32 13.60 2.11
C ASP A 157 -13.93 14.29 3.43
N TYR A 158 -13.57 13.53 4.46
CA TYR A 158 -13.02 14.10 5.68
C TYR A 158 -11.73 14.89 5.41
N LEU A 159 -10.79 14.34 4.62
CA LEU A 159 -9.55 15.03 4.25
C LEU A 159 -9.80 16.32 3.47
N LYS A 160 -10.83 16.36 2.62
CA LYS A 160 -11.24 17.60 1.93
C LYS A 160 -11.67 18.67 2.92
N HIS A 161 -12.54 18.31 3.87
CA HIS A 161 -12.98 19.25 4.92
C HIS A 161 -11.82 19.70 5.81
N TYR A 162 -10.92 18.79 6.15
CA TYR A 162 -9.74 19.14 6.93
C TYR A 162 -8.83 20.08 6.15
N ALA A 163 -8.53 19.77 4.89
CA ALA A 163 -7.72 20.62 4.01
C ALA A 163 -8.31 22.01 3.84
N ALA A 164 -9.64 22.16 3.76
CA ALA A 164 -10.30 23.46 3.60
C ALA A 164 -10.03 24.44 4.75
N ASN A 165 -9.59 23.98 5.91
CA ASN A 165 -9.23 24.79 7.06
C ASN A 165 -7.72 25.06 7.16
N ALA A 166 -6.94 24.77 6.12
CA ALA A 166 -5.49 25.00 6.11
C ALA A 166 -5.16 26.48 5.93
N ASN A 167 -3.95 26.87 6.35
CA ASN A 167 -3.47 28.24 6.30
C ASN A 167 -2.82 28.57 4.95
N HIS A 168 -2.24 27.58 4.29
CA HIS A 168 -1.54 27.75 3.02
C HIS A 168 -1.95 26.67 2.01
N PHE A 169 -2.07 27.10 0.73
CA PHE A 169 -2.45 26.23 -0.36
C PHE A 169 -1.45 26.37 -1.51
N ASN A 170 -0.97 25.23 -2.00
CA ASN A 170 -0.23 25.14 -3.25
C ASN A 170 -1.04 24.29 -4.22
N ILE A 171 -1.19 24.76 -5.46
CA ILE A 171 -2.00 24.09 -6.48
C ILE A 171 -1.15 23.97 -7.74
N ASP A 172 -1.16 22.78 -8.33
CA ASP A 172 -0.53 22.48 -9.60
C ASP A 172 -1.42 21.63 -10.49
N ASP A 173 -1.39 21.87 -11.79
CA ASP A 173 -2.19 21.19 -12.79
C ASP A 173 -1.29 20.41 -13.75
N THR A 174 -1.50 19.11 -13.84
CA THR A 174 -0.85 18.25 -14.84
C THR A 174 -1.85 17.81 -15.90
N THR A 175 -1.48 17.96 -17.18
CA THR A 175 -2.31 17.50 -18.29
C THR A 175 -2.29 15.99 -18.41
N ASN A 176 -3.47 15.37 -18.53
CA ASN A 176 -3.65 13.95 -18.76
C ASN A 176 -4.54 13.71 -19.99
N ARG A 177 -4.49 12.49 -20.51
CA ARG A 177 -5.38 12.02 -21.58
C ARG A 177 -6.11 10.77 -21.11
N ILE A 178 -7.44 10.84 -21.10
CA ILE A 178 -8.30 9.66 -20.91
C ILE A 178 -8.91 9.30 -22.27
N LEU A 179 -8.64 8.09 -22.73
CA LEU A 179 -8.98 7.65 -24.09
C LEU A 179 -10.49 7.46 -24.31
N THR A 180 -11.23 7.24 -23.23
CA THR A 180 -12.69 6.99 -23.25
C THR A 180 -13.52 8.26 -23.11
N GLU A 181 -12.90 9.40 -22.82
CA GLU A 181 -13.61 10.66 -22.66
C GLU A 181 -13.93 11.28 -24.03
N THR A 182 -15.17 11.74 -24.16
CA THR A 182 -15.61 12.50 -25.33
C THR A 182 -15.09 13.93 -25.27
N SER A 183 -14.73 14.48 -26.42
CA SER A 183 -14.32 15.88 -26.51
C SER A 183 -15.44 16.83 -26.07
N VAL A 184 -15.08 17.86 -25.28
CA VAL A 184 -16.00 18.91 -24.85
C VAL A 184 -15.68 20.21 -25.57
N GLU A 185 -16.70 20.89 -26.05
CA GLU A 185 -16.57 22.19 -26.70
C GLU A 185 -16.37 23.28 -25.64
N LYS A 186 -15.26 23.99 -25.69
CA LYS A 186 -14.95 25.10 -24.80
C LYS A 186 -14.58 26.37 -25.55
N PRO A 187 -14.93 27.57 -25.02
CA PRO A 187 -14.54 28.84 -25.63
C PRO A 187 -13.01 28.97 -25.74
N ASN A 188 -12.55 29.58 -26.82
CA ASN A 188 -11.15 29.95 -26.94
C ASN A 188 -10.81 31.11 -26.00
N ARG A 189 -9.71 31.00 -25.24
CA ARG A 189 -9.27 32.08 -24.31
C ARG A 189 -8.86 33.37 -25.04
N ASN A 190 -8.32 33.26 -26.24
CA ASN A 190 -7.66 34.38 -26.94
C ASN A 190 -8.29 34.71 -28.32
N SER A 191 -9.41 34.08 -28.70
CA SER A 191 -10.08 34.34 -29.98
C SER A 191 -11.58 34.08 -29.87
N LYS A 192 -12.37 34.78 -30.73
CA LYS A 192 -13.80 34.49 -30.87
C LYS A 192 -13.95 33.09 -31.48
N GLY A 193 -14.66 32.19 -30.79
CA GLY A 193 -14.96 30.82 -31.23
C GLY A 193 -14.74 29.78 -30.17
N THR A 194 -15.18 28.58 -30.43
CA THR A 194 -15.07 27.39 -29.57
C THR A 194 -14.10 26.40 -30.18
N ARG A 195 -13.46 25.60 -29.38
CA ARG A 195 -12.64 24.46 -29.82
C ARG A 195 -12.98 23.20 -29.06
N GLN A 196 -12.85 22.08 -29.71
CA GLN A 196 -12.97 20.75 -29.11
C GLN A 196 -11.75 20.49 -28.22
N ARG A 197 -12.00 20.22 -26.94
CA ARG A 197 -10.97 19.83 -25.97
C ARG A 197 -11.15 18.37 -25.58
N THR A 198 -10.07 17.60 -25.69
CA THR A 198 -9.97 16.21 -25.23
C THR A 198 -9.03 16.07 -24.04
N GLY A 199 -8.41 17.18 -23.61
CA GLY A 199 -7.46 17.21 -22.49
C GLY A 199 -8.17 17.23 -21.15
N ILE A 200 -7.68 16.41 -20.25
CA ILE A 200 -8.08 16.32 -18.84
C ILE A 200 -6.91 16.81 -18.01
N TYR A 201 -7.22 17.45 -16.90
CA TYR A 201 -6.23 17.91 -15.95
C TYR A 201 -6.37 17.10 -14.67
N THR A 202 -5.25 16.66 -14.10
CA THR A 202 -5.18 16.23 -12.71
C THR A 202 -4.57 17.37 -11.92
N SER A 203 -5.37 17.96 -11.06
CA SER A 203 -4.96 19.02 -10.15
C SER A 203 -4.53 18.40 -8.84
N CYS A 204 -3.37 18.82 -8.34
CA CYS A 204 -2.90 18.53 -6.99
C CYS A 204 -3.11 19.79 -6.14
N LEU A 205 -3.82 19.62 -5.02
CA LEU A 205 -3.93 20.61 -3.96
C LEU A 205 -3.09 20.14 -2.78
N LEU A 206 -2.05 20.89 -2.41
CA LEU A 206 -1.32 20.70 -1.17
C LEU A 206 -1.76 21.75 -0.16
N ALA A 207 -2.43 21.32 0.89
CA ALA A 207 -2.89 22.14 2.00
C ALA A 207 -1.96 21.95 3.19
N SER A 208 -1.41 23.06 3.72
CA SER A 208 -0.46 23.04 4.84
C SER A 208 -1.03 23.83 6.03
N HIS A 209 -1.01 23.20 7.21
CA HIS A 209 -1.43 23.77 8.47
C HIS A 209 -0.23 24.31 9.28
N ASP A 210 -0.48 25.19 10.25
CA ASP A 210 0.56 25.81 11.10
C ASP A 210 1.34 24.79 11.94
N ASP A 211 0.73 23.66 12.30
CA ASP A 211 1.33 22.55 13.01
C ASP A 211 2.24 21.67 12.13
N LYS A 212 2.48 22.07 10.88
CA LYS A 212 3.23 21.35 9.85
C LYS A 212 2.54 20.08 9.33
N THR A 213 1.26 19.89 9.62
CA THR A 213 0.48 18.85 8.97
C THR A 213 0.18 19.24 7.53
N GLU A 214 0.40 18.33 6.59
CA GLU A 214 0.17 18.55 5.17
C GLU A 214 -0.81 17.52 4.63
N VAL A 215 -1.75 17.98 3.80
CA VAL A 215 -2.72 17.12 3.10
C VAL A 215 -2.60 17.37 1.60
N ALA A 216 -2.29 16.32 0.85
CA ALA A 216 -2.29 16.36 -0.61
C ALA A 216 -3.56 15.70 -1.16
N LEU A 217 -4.33 16.46 -1.94
CA LEU A 217 -5.54 15.99 -2.60
C LEU A 217 -5.36 16.05 -4.12
N PHE A 218 -5.86 15.03 -4.80
CA PHE A 218 -5.83 14.97 -6.26
C PHE A 218 -7.25 14.91 -6.80
N LYS A 219 -7.50 15.69 -7.83
CA LYS A 219 -8.78 15.64 -8.57
C LYS A 219 -8.51 15.70 -10.07
N THR A 220 -9.12 14.80 -10.81
CA THR A 220 -9.08 14.77 -12.27
C THR A 220 -10.37 15.38 -12.83
N ASN A 221 -10.24 16.38 -13.72
CA ASN A 221 -11.37 17.09 -14.32
C ASN A 221 -11.01 17.60 -15.72
N ILE A 222 -12.03 17.92 -16.52
CA ILE A 222 -11.89 18.56 -17.84
C ILE A 222 -11.43 20.02 -17.73
N GLY A 223 -11.69 20.68 -16.58
CA GLY A 223 -11.26 22.05 -16.26
C GLY A 223 -9.97 22.13 -15.49
N HIS A 224 -9.33 23.30 -15.49
CA HIS A 224 -8.20 23.63 -14.60
C HIS A 224 -8.67 23.75 -13.13
N SER A 225 -7.71 23.70 -12.19
CA SER A 225 -7.97 23.84 -10.76
C SER A 225 -8.79 25.11 -10.43
N GLY A 226 -8.47 26.25 -11.03
CA GLY A 226 -9.21 27.50 -10.83
C GLY A 226 -10.64 27.52 -11.39
N GLU A 227 -11.13 26.46 -12.03
CA GLU A 227 -12.49 26.34 -12.51
C GLU A 227 -13.40 25.53 -11.56
N TRP A 228 -12.85 24.91 -10.50
CA TRP A 228 -13.60 24.01 -9.62
C TRP A 228 -13.24 24.09 -8.11
N ILE A 229 -12.30 24.97 -7.72
CA ILE A 229 -11.95 25.30 -6.32
C ILE A 229 -12.89 26.38 -5.77
#